data_ad70f557be3c5791d25e35712c5c65c4
#
_entry.id   ad70f557be3c5791d25e35712c5c65c4
#
_cell.length_a   1.000
_cell.length_b   1.000
_cell.length_c   1.000
_cell.angle_alpha   90.00
_cell.angle_beta   90.00
_cell.angle_gamma   90.00
#
_symmetry.space_group_name_H-M   'P 1'
#
loop_
_entity.id
_entity.type
_entity.pdbx_description
1 polymer ?
#
loop_
_entity_poly.entity_id
_entity_poly.type
_entity_poly.pdbx_seq_one_letter_code
_entity_poly.pdbx_strand_id
1 'polypeptide(L)'
;MLKKLHGRKLAVCLLGGAMYALFSAFGWQAEHGGVIWAGGALLVAALLVWPIAALLAVLLERGYMRALRQEKPFYAGRAFAFMLACYVPMFCVAFPGSFAYDVPYQLRQVVTGAYSTHHPLLHTLALGGLLQLGRALGDINLGAALYTALQMALLAGCFALTCGSIARQSGARAAKRAAVFFALYPLNMVMAVNATKDVLFGGFFALTLALLNEMQERPSRGLTLKIAVCGALAVMLRNNMAYAALVWLALLTIGLRKGEKSAALAVLLALAVGLCANAALKRATRAESGDMSEMLSWPIQQLARARLYDEERLTDAEKEAIDELMPGEAWACYDPTISDPVKFEFDTQTFRADVKKYVGVWLSVGKKCAGTYLDATMALTYPFFYPYREYRVSGYYVQMGMSDAYDASWCDFDPPESRSLFPRALASLSWRFGAKGAMQIPVVGWLFNMGVIVWTMLFFALREMYWGRWRRFGTALLPVLLWGTFLLGPVMAGRYIYPFVCALPVLAARPGRSVKEAARHG
;
A
#
# COMPACT_ATOMS: atom_id res chain seq x y z
N MET A 1 18.37 12.41 -27.88
CA MET A 1 17.88 11.02 -27.72
C MET A 1 16.40 10.91 -28.09
N LEU A 2 15.51 11.73 -27.53
CA LEU A 2 14.05 11.68 -27.84
C LEU A 2 13.75 11.79 -29.34
N LYS A 3 14.46 12.63 -30.10
CA LYS A 3 14.31 12.75 -31.56
C LYS A 3 14.53 11.45 -32.34
N LYS A 4 15.20 10.45 -31.74
CA LYS A 4 15.44 9.12 -32.33
C LYS A 4 14.39 8.08 -31.92
N LEU A 5 13.50 8.42 -30.97
CA LEU A 5 12.43 7.55 -30.52
C LEU A 5 11.16 7.83 -31.32
N HIS A 6 10.49 6.79 -31.76
CA HIS A 6 9.24 6.88 -32.50
C HIS A 6 8.14 6.02 -31.85
N GLY A 7 6.90 6.37 -32.13
CA GLY A 7 5.73 5.61 -31.71
C GLY A 7 5.65 5.40 -30.21
N ARG A 8 5.43 4.15 -29.79
CA ARG A 8 5.21 3.75 -28.40
C ARG A 8 6.31 4.22 -27.43
N LYS A 9 7.58 4.10 -27.81
CA LYS A 9 8.71 4.47 -26.93
C LYS A 9 8.68 5.95 -26.57
N LEU A 10 8.43 6.80 -27.55
CA LEU A 10 8.29 8.24 -27.33
C LEU A 10 7.06 8.54 -26.47
N ALA A 11 5.91 7.94 -26.78
CA ALA A 11 4.67 8.13 -26.02
C ALA A 11 4.83 7.76 -24.53
N VAL A 12 5.50 6.64 -24.22
CA VAL A 12 5.75 6.21 -22.84
C VAL A 12 6.67 7.19 -22.10
N CYS A 13 7.73 7.69 -22.77
CA CYS A 13 8.61 8.68 -22.17
C CYS A 13 7.90 10.00 -21.88
N LEU A 14 7.06 10.47 -22.82
CA LEU A 14 6.29 11.69 -22.64
C LEU A 14 5.22 11.52 -21.56
N LEU A 15 4.51 10.39 -21.52
CA LEU A 15 3.55 10.07 -20.46
C LEU A 15 4.23 10.09 -19.09
N GLY A 16 5.33 9.36 -18.93
CA GLY A 16 6.08 9.32 -17.66
C GLY A 16 6.65 10.68 -17.28
N GLY A 17 7.15 11.46 -18.25
CA GLY A 17 7.62 12.82 -18.04
C GLY A 17 6.52 13.76 -17.58
N ALA A 18 5.35 13.71 -18.24
CA ALA A 18 4.18 14.52 -17.87
C ALA A 18 3.64 14.16 -16.49
N MET A 19 3.48 12.87 -16.19
CA MET A 19 3.03 12.41 -14.87
C MET A 19 3.98 12.90 -13.77
N TYR A 20 5.30 12.71 -13.95
CA TYR A 20 6.27 13.12 -12.94
C TYR A 20 6.29 14.64 -12.75
N ALA A 21 6.25 15.41 -13.83
CA ALA A 21 6.25 16.86 -13.78
C ALA A 21 4.99 17.41 -13.09
N LEU A 22 3.80 16.88 -13.44
CA LEU A 22 2.53 17.29 -12.83
C LEU A 22 2.47 16.94 -11.34
N PHE A 23 2.81 15.71 -10.98
CA PHE A 23 2.79 15.29 -9.57
C PHE A 23 3.84 16.03 -8.75
N SER A 24 4.99 16.38 -9.34
CA SER A 24 5.98 17.22 -8.67
C SER A 24 5.47 18.65 -8.44
N ALA A 25 4.78 19.24 -9.42
CA ALA A 25 4.18 20.55 -9.28
C ALA A 25 3.06 20.55 -8.23
N PHE A 26 2.18 19.57 -8.25
CA PHE A 26 1.10 19.43 -7.27
C PHE A 26 1.64 19.17 -5.86
N GLY A 27 2.65 18.30 -5.72
CA GLY A 27 3.29 18.03 -4.45
C GLY A 27 4.01 19.24 -3.89
N TRP A 28 4.72 19.98 -4.73
CA TRP A 28 5.36 21.24 -4.31
C TRP A 28 4.34 22.25 -3.81
N GLN A 29 3.24 22.40 -4.54
CA GLN A 29 2.15 23.32 -4.17
C GLN A 29 1.50 22.93 -2.84
N ALA A 30 1.21 21.62 -2.66
CA ALA A 30 0.62 21.10 -1.43
C ALA A 30 1.54 21.28 -0.21
N GLU A 31 2.86 21.16 -0.42
CA GLU A 31 3.87 21.34 0.64
C GLU A 31 4.02 22.80 1.09
N HIS A 32 3.99 23.75 0.13
CA HIS A 32 4.28 25.17 0.42
C HIS A 32 3.03 26.01 0.63
N GLY A 33 1.86 25.46 0.43
CA GLY A 33 0.59 26.19 0.44
C GLY A 33 0.40 27.06 -0.81
N GLY A 34 -0.85 27.36 -1.11
CA GLY A 34 -1.23 28.17 -2.26
C GLY A 34 -2.26 27.48 -3.15
N VAL A 35 -2.72 28.19 -4.17
CA VAL A 35 -3.73 27.67 -5.11
C VAL A 35 -3.02 26.98 -6.27
N ILE A 36 -3.29 25.70 -6.50
CA ILE A 36 -2.68 24.88 -7.57
C ILE A 36 -2.82 25.55 -8.97
N TRP A 37 -3.88 26.31 -9.18
CA TRP A 37 -4.16 27.04 -10.41
C TRP A 37 -3.36 28.34 -10.58
N ALA A 38 -2.55 28.75 -9.61
CA ALA A 38 -1.66 29.88 -9.78
C ALA A 38 -0.56 29.55 -10.79
N GLY A 39 -0.88 29.63 -12.04
CA GLY A 39 -0.18 29.41 -13.32
C GLY A 39 1.30 29.00 -13.35
N GLY A 40 2.10 29.43 -12.37
CA GLY A 40 3.55 29.17 -12.36
C GLY A 40 3.94 27.70 -12.20
N ALA A 41 3.27 26.95 -11.31
CA ALA A 41 3.60 25.54 -11.07
C ALA A 41 3.29 24.66 -12.30
N LEU A 42 2.16 24.92 -12.97
CA LEU A 42 1.81 24.20 -14.19
C LEU A 42 2.71 24.56 -15.37
N LEU A 43 3.15 25.83 -15.46
CA LEU A 43 4.11 26.25 -16.47
C LEU A 43 5.46 25.55 -16.25
N VAL A 44 5.96 25.53 -15.02
CA VAL A 44 7.20 24.81 -14.68
C VAL A 44 7.05 23.32 -14.98
N ALA A 45 5.92 22.71 -14.63
CA ALA A 45 5.64 21.31 -14.97
C ALA A 45 5.71 21.10 -16.49
N ALA A 46 5.07 21.93 -17.29
CA ALA A 46 5.09 21.84 -18.76
C ALA A 46 6.51 21.91 -19.33
N LEU A 47 7.35 22.81 -18.79
CA LEU A 47 8.76 22.94 -19.20
C LEU A 47 9.59 21.72 -18.82
N LEU A 48 9.29 21.06 -17.70
CA LEU A 48 10.03 19.88 -17.22
C LEU A 48 9.67 18.57 -17.91
N VAL A 49 8.55 18.49 -18.64
CA VAL A 49 8.14 17.25 -19.34
C VAL A 49 9.24 16.72 -20.27
N TRP A 50 9.83 17.57 -21.10
CA TRP A 50 10.82 17.16 -22.09
C TRP A 50 12.14 16.67 -21.48
N PRO A 51 12.80 17.40 -20.53
CA PRO A 51 14.03 16.92 -19.90
C PRO A 51 13.82 15.65 -19.09
N ILE A 52 12.67 15.50 -18.38
CA ILE A 52 12.34 14.29 -17.64
C ILE A 52 12.10 13.12 -18.59
N ALA A 53 11.35 13.32 -19.67
CA ALA A 53 11.14 12.31 -20.70
C ALA A 53 12.47 11.86 -21.35
N ALA A 54 13.41 12.78 -21.57
CA ALA A 54 14.74 12.46 -22.07
C ALA A 54 15.54 11.61 -21.08
N LEU A 55 15.50 11.96 -19.78
CA LEU A 55 16.12 11.18 -18.73
C LEU A 55 15.51 9.77 -18.63
N LEU A 56 14.17 9.66 -18.66
CA LEU A 56 13.47 8.38 -18.68
C LEU A 56 13.89 7.53 -19.88
N ALA A 57 14.03 8.12 -21.07
CA ALA A 57 14.48 7.41 -22.26
C ALA A 57 15.89 6.79 -22.06
N VAL A 58 16.82 7.56 -21.45
CA VAL A 58 18.16 7.04 -21.11
C VAL A 58 18.09 5.89 -20.12
N LEU A 59 17.29 6.04 -19.07
CA LEU A 59 17.17 5.03 -18.00
C LEU A 59 16.49 3.76 -18.50
N LEU A 60 15.46 3.90 -19.35
CA LEU A 60 14.71 2.78 -19.90
C LEU A 60 15.50 2.00 -20.96
N GLU A 61 16.36 2.64 -21.75
CA GLU A 61 17.24 1.96 -22.70
C GLU A 61 18.43 1.27 -21.98
N ARG A 62 18.98 1.88 -20.94
CA ARG A 62 20.08 1.30 -20.18
C ARG A 62 19.66 0.04 -19.45
N GLY A 63 20.11 -1.06 -19.89
CA GLY A 63 20.10 -2.27 -19.09
C GLY A 63 18.94 -3.20 -19.30
N TYR A 64 18.39 -3.26 -20.49
CA TYR A 64 17.23 -4.09 -20.78
C TYR A 64 17.51 -5.60 -20.89
N MET A 65 18.69 -6.05 -21.30
CA MET A 65 18.92 -7.47 -21.55
C MET A 65 20.21 -8.00 -20.93
N ARG A 66 20.09 -9.07 -20.16
CA ARG A 66 21.22 -9.90 -19.76
C ARG A 66 20.98 -11.33 -20.23
N ALA A 67 21.97 -11.92 -20.91
CA ALA A 67 21.96 -13.33 -21.25
C ALA A 67 21.88 -14.18 -19.96
N LEU A 68 21.09 -15.24 -19.97
CA LEU A 68 21.14 -16.24 -18.93
C LEU A 68 22.51 -16.95 -19.02
N ARG A 69 23.36 -16.73 -18.01
CA ARG A 69 24.51 -17.62 -17.77
C ARG A 69 24.02 -18.82 -16.98
N GLN A 70 24.64 -19.97 -17.17
CA GLN A 70 24.46 -21.11 -16.26
C GLN A 70 24.77 -20.64 -14.84
N GLU A 71 23.78 -20.69 -13.97
CA GLU A 71 23.87 -20.24 -12.59
C GLU A 71 23.64 -21.42 -11.66
N LYS A 72 24.31 -21.38 -10.49
CA LYS A 72 24.05 -22.33 -9.41
C LYS A 72 22.56 -22.29 -9.03
N PRO A 73 21.95 -23.42 -8.66
CA PRO A 73 20.53 -23.47 -8.31
C PRO A 73 20.21 -22.55 -7.13
N PHE A 74 18.98 -22.03 -7.10
CA PHE A 74 18.47 -21.23 -6.00
C PHE A 74 17.66 -22.15 -5.07
N TYR A 75 17.92 -22.06 -3.76
CA TYR A 75 17.24 -22.86 -2.74
C TYR A 75 16.38 -21.92 -1.87
N ALA A 76 15.05 -21.99 -2.00
CA ALA A 76 14.11 -21.16 -1.27
C ALA A 76 14.22 -21.37 0.26
N GLY A 77 14.46 -22.60 0.74
CA GLY A 77 14.65 -22.87 2.16
C GLY A 77 15.86 -22.14 2.77
N ARG A 78 16.97 -22.01 2.03
CA ARG A 78 18.13 -21.21 2.48
C ARG A 78 17.80 -19.72 2.53
N ALA A 79 17.04 -19.20 1.57
CA ALA A 79 16.58 -17.83 1.59
C ALA A 79 15.62 -17.55 2.75
N PHE A 80 14.71 -18.48 3.05
CA PHE A 80 13.84 -18.42 4.24
C PHE A 80 14.65 -18.31 5.53
N ALA A 81 15.59 -19.24 5.74
CA ALA A 81 16.42 -19.25 6.95
C ALA A 81 17.28 -17.97 7.07
N PHE A 82 17.82 -17.46 5.95
CA PHE A 82 18.57 -16.21 5.92
C PHE A 82 17.71 -15.01 6.32
N MET A 83 16.50 -14.87 5.74
CA MET A 83 15.57 -13.77 6.07
C MET A 83 15.17 -13.84 7.54
N LEU A 84 14.82 -15.02 8.02
CA LEU A 84 14.41 -15.22 9.41
C LEU A 84 15.55 -14.87 10.38
N ALA A 85 16.77 -15.31 10.09
CA ALA A 85 17.97 -14.94 10.86
C ALA A 85 18.21 -13.42 10.89
N CYS A 86 17.95 -12.70 9.79
CA CYS A 86 18.05 -11.25 9.75
C CYS A 86 16.94 -10.54 10.53
N TYR A 87 15.77 -11.16 10.70
CA TYR A 87 14.66 -10.57 11.46
C TYR A 87 14.79 -10.80 12.98
N VAL A 88 15.46 -11.86 13.42
CA VAL A 88 15.64 -12.19 14.85
C VAL A 88 16.24 -11.03 15.65
N PRO A 89 17.30 -10.31 15.23
CA PRO A 89 17.82 -9.17 15.98
C PRO A 89 16.76 -8.09 16.22
N MET A 90 15.92 -7.80 15.22
CA MET A 90 14.84 -6.84 15.36
C MET A 90 13.75 -7.35 16.33
N PHE A 91 13.46 -8.65 16.30
CA PHE A 91 12.56 -9.28 17.28
C PHE A 91 13.10 -9.16 18.70
N CYS A 92 14.40 -9.38 18.92
CA CYS A 92 15.02 -9.17 20.22
C CYS A 92 14.93 -7.71 20.71
N VAL A 93 15.08 -6.75 19.79
CA VAL A 93 14.91 -5.31 20.09
C VAL A 93 13.46 -4.97 20.41
N ALA A 94 12.50 -5.52 19.70
CA ALA A 94 11.09 -5.20 19.86
C ALA A 94 10.32 -6.23 20.72
N PHE A 95 10.98 -7.17 21.41
CA PHE A 95 10.32 -8.28 22.10
C PHE A 95 9.22 -7.81 23.08
N PRO A 96 8.04 -8.43 23.06
CA PRO A 96 7.59 -9.61 22.31
C PRO A 96 7.07 -9.29 20.88
N GLY A 97 7.24 -8.09 20.41
CA GLY A 97 6.80 -7.52 19.15
C GLY A 97 6.41 -6.06 19.33
N SER A 98 5.92 -5.42 18.26
CA SER A 98 5.34 -4.08 18.31
C SER A 98 3.83 -4.18 18.12
N PHE A 99 3.07 -3.82 19.14
CA PHE A 99 1.61 -3.96 19.24
C PHE A 99 0.94 -2.58 19.33
N ALA A 100 1.29 -1.74 18.40
CA ALA A 100 0.75 -0.39 18.24
C ALA A 100 -0.47 -0.36 17.31
N TYR A 101 -0.91 0.82 16.92
CA TYR A 101 -2.02 1.09 16.00
C TYR A 101 -3.35 0.46 16.42
N ASP A 102 -3.82 -0.46 15.57
CA ASP A 102 -5.17 -1.03 15.61
C ASP A 102 -5.29 -2.19 16.63
N VAL A 103 -4.16 -2.60 17.28
CA VAL A 103 -4.12 -3.79 18.14
C VAL A 103 -5.10 -3.72 19.32
N PRO A 104 -5.19 -2.63 20.11
CA PRO A 104 -6.15 -2.55 21.21
C PRO A 104 -7.59 -2.74 20.73
N TYR A 105 -7.95 -2.11 19.62
CA TYR A 105 -9.30 -2.21 19.04
C TYR A 105 -9.62 -3.62 18.54
N GLN A 106 -8.63 -4.31 17.96
CA GLN A 106 -8.78 -5.70 17.51
C GLN A 106 -8.86 -6.66 18.71
N LEU A 107 -8.05 -6.46 19.73
CA LEU A 107 -8.11 -7.26 20.97
C LEU A 107 -9.44 -7.04 21.69
N ARG A 108 -9.91 -5.79 21.79
CA ARG A 108 -11.23 -5.47 22.34
C ARG A 108 -12.33 -6.28 21.64
N GLN A 109 -12.34 -6.34 20.31
CA GLN A 109 -13.34 -7.11 19.57
C GLN A 109 -13.33 -8.61 19.98
N VAL A 110 -12.15 -9.19 20.17
CA VAL A 110 -12.02 -10.60 20.54
C VAL A 110 -12.42 -10.84 22.01
N VAL A 111 -12.08 -9.92 22.91
CA VAL A 111 -12.41 -10.01 24.35
C VAL A 111 -13.90 -9.84 24.58
N THR A 112 -14.51 -8.85 23.93
CA THR A 112 -15.93 -8.51 24.11
C THR A 112 -16.89 -9.32 23.23
N GLY A 113 -16.37 -9.99 22.19
CA GLY A 113 -17.18 -10.64 21.16
C GLY A 113 -17.90 -9.66 20.23
N ALA A 114 -17.71 -8.35 20.36
CA ALA A 114 -18.32 -7.31 19.53
C ALA A 114 -17.44 -7.05 18.28
N TYR A 115 -17.60 -7.88 17.27
CA TYR A 115 -16.79 -7.80 16.05
C TYR A 115 -17.31 -6.76 15.07
N SER A 116 -16.39 -6.13 14.33
CA SER A 116 -16.72 -5.26 13.19
C SER A 116 -15.78 -5.54 12.00
N THR A 117 -16.22 -5.19 10.78
CA THR A 117 -15.41 -5.33 9.57
C THR A 117 -14.53 -4.09 9.30
N HIS A 118 -14.42 -3.17 10.24
CA HIS A 118 -13.50 -2.02 10.17
C HIS A 118 -12.04 -2.50 10.03
N HIS A 119 -11.66 -3.51 10.80
CA HIS A 119 -10.41 -4.25 10.58
C HIS A 119 -10.68 -5.62 9.94
N PRO A 120 -9.75 -6.15 9.12
CA PRO A 120 -9.90 -7.48 8.54
C PRO A 120 -10.08 -8.55 9.60
N LEU A 121 -11.22 -9.26 9.57
CA LEU A 121 -11.56 -10.28 10.57
C LEU A 121 -10.52 -11.39 10.67
N LEU A 122 -9.92 -11.80 9.53
CA LEU A 122 -8.83 -12.79 9.53
C LEU A 122 -7.68 -12.35 10.44
N HIS A 123 -7.25 -11.11 10.32
CA HIS A 123 -6.16 -10.57 11.14
C HIS A 123 -6.59 -10.40 12.60
N THR A 124 -7.80 -9.86 12.84
CA THR A 124 -8.36 -9.68 14.17
C THR A 124 -8.44 -11.00 14.95
N LEU A 125 -8.95 -12.06 14.31
CA LEU A 125 -9.08 -13.39 14.95
C LEU A 125 -7.71 -14.04 15.18
N ALA A 126 -6.77 -13.94 14.23
CA ALA A 126 -5.43 -14.51 14.38
C ALA A 126 -4.64 -13.81 15.48
N LEU A 127 -4.63 -12.48 15.46
CA LEU A 127 -3.93 -11.66 16.47
C LEU A 127 -4.56 -11.84 17.85
N GLY A 128 -5.85 -11.56 17.96
CA GLY A 128 -6.56 -11.62 19.23
C GLY A 128 -6.63 -13.04 19.79
N GLY A 129 -6.77 -14.06 18.94
CA GLY A 129 -6.76 -15.47 19.36
C GLY A 129 -5.43 -15.89 19.99
N LEU A 130 -4.28 -15.46 19.41
CA LEU A 130 -2.96 -15.76 20.00
C LEU A 130 -2.70 -14.96 21.28
N LEU A 131 -3.15 -13.70 21.37
CA LEU A 131 -3.07 -12.93 22.61
C LEU A 131 -3.92 -13.57 23.73
N GLN A 132 -5.14 -14.01 23.41
CA GLN A 132 -5.99 -14.73 24.36
C GLN A 132 -5.41 -16.10 24.77
N LEU A 133 -4.77 -16.82 23.84
CA LEU A 133 -4.05 -18.04 24.18
C LEU A 133 -2.92 -17.77 25.19
N GLY A 134 -2.12 -16.73 24.97
CA GLY A 134 -1.08 -16.31 25.91
C GLY A 134 -1.67 -15.97 27.28
N ARG A 135 -2.77 -15.20 27.32
CA ARG A 135 -3.50 -14.91 28.56
C ARG A 135 -3.97 -16.17 29.28
N ALA A 136 -4.54 -17.12 28.55
CA ALA A 136 -4.97 -18.40 29.12
C ALA A 136 -3.80 -19.24 29.68
N LEU A 137 -2.60 -19.06 29.14
CA LEU A 137 -1.35 -19.67 29.62
C LEU A 137 -0.68 -18.88 30.75
N GLY A 138 -1.30 -17.78 31.21
CA GLY A 138 -0.82 -16.95 32.32
C GLY A 138 0.08 -15.77 31.94
N ASP A 139 0.41 -15.58 30.65
CA ASP A 139 1.20 -14.42 30.18
C ASP A 139 0.78 -13.99 28.75
N ILE A 140 0.08 -12.87 28.65
CA ILE A 140 -0.33 -12.33 27.36
C ILE A 140 0.87 -12.01 26.44
N ASN A 141 2.05 -11.70 26.99
CA ASN A 141 3.26 -11.46 26.23
C ASN A 141 3.79 -12.73 25.54
N LEU A 142 3.49 -13.91 26.07
CA LEU A 142 3.76 -15.17 25.37
C LEU A 142 2.91 -15.25 24.08
N GLY A 143 1.64 -14.89 24.17
CA GLY A 143 0.76 -14.81 23.00
C GLY A 143 1.26 -13.79 21.97
N ALA A 144 1.72 -12.63 22.42
CA ALA A 144 2.32 -11.61 21.57
C ALA A 144 3.60 -12.11 20.87
N ALA A 145 4.48 -12.79 21.60
CA ALA A 145 5.70 -13.37 21.03
C ALA A 145 5.39 -14.47 19.99
N LEU A 146 4.41 -15.32 20.27
CA LEU A 146 3.94 -16.36 19.33
C LEU A 146 3.36 -15.75 18.07
N TYR A 147 2.53 -14.70 18.17
CA TYR A 147 2.00 -13.99 17.02
C TYR A 147 3.13 -13.41 16.17
N THR A 148 4.08 -12.69 16.80
CA THR A 148 5.19 -12.05 16.09
C THR A 148 6.08 -13.08 15.40
N ALA A 149 6.42 -14.18 16.07
CA ALA A 149 7.23 -15.26 15.51
C ALA A 149 6.52 -15.92 14.31
N LEU A 150 5.22 -16.18 14.42
CA LEU A 150 4.40 -16.72 13.33
C LEU A 150 4.35 -15.75 12.13
N GLN A 151 4.10 -14.46 12.39
CA GLN A 151 4.09 -13.43 11.36
C GLN A 151 5.43 -13.34 10.63
N MET A 152 6.55 -13.33 11.37
CA MET A 152 7.90 -13.33 10.79
C MET A 152 8.14 -14.56 9.91
N ALA A 153 7.74 -15.74 10.37
CA ALA A 153 7.89 -16.99 9.62
C ALA A 153 7.04 -16.99 8.35
N LEU A 154 5.78 -16.55 8.41
CA LEU A 154 4.89 -16.43 7.26
C LEU A 154 5.41 -15.41 6.23
N LEU A 155 5.87 -14.24 6.69
CA LEU A 155 6.44 -13.22 5.83
C LEU A 155 7.71 -13.73 5.12
N ALA A 156 8.65 -14.31 5.86
CA ALA A 156 9.87 -14.89 5.31
C ALA A 156 9.55 -16.03 4.32
N GLY A 157 8.52 -16.83 4.62
CA GLY A 157 8.00 -17.89 3.74
C GLY A 157 7.46 -17.32 2.41
N CYS A 158 6.61 -16.31 2.47
CA CYS A 158 6.11 -15.61 1.27
C CYS A 158 7.26 -15.05 0.43
N PHE A 159 8.23 -14.40 1.05
CA PHE A 159 9.38 -13.84 0.35
C PHE A 159 10.31 -14.91 -0.24
N ALA A 160 10.54 -16.01 0.47
CA ALA A 160 11.34 -17.12 -0.04
C ALA A 160 10.68 -17.78 -1.27
N LEU A 161 9.37 -17.98 -1.25
CA LEU A 161 8.59 -18.48 -2.38
C LEU A 161 8.58 -17.47 -3.54
N THR A 162 8.48 -16.19 -3.26
CA THR A 162 8.61 -15.08 -4.24
C THR A 162 9.98 -15.15 -4.92
N CYS A 163 11.06 -15.29 -4.15
CA CYS A 163 12.41 -15.46 -4.70
C CYS A 163 12.54 -16.74 -5.54
N GLY A 164 11.90 -17.84 -5.14
CA GLY A 164 11.84 -19.08 -5.92
C GLY A 164 11.16 -18.86 -7.28
N SER A 165 10.06 -18.12 -7.31
CA SER A 165 9.38 -17.74 -8.56
C SER A 165 10.25 -16.83 -9.43
N ILE A 166 10.91 -15.83 -8.83
CA ILE A 166 11.89 -14.98 -9.55
C ILE A 166 13.04 -15.81 -10.12
N ALA A 167 13.54 -16.82 -9.39
CA ALA A 167 14.60 -17.70 -9.87
C ALA A 167 14.20 -18.45 -11.15
N ARG A 168 12.98 -18.96 -11.21
CA ARG A 168 12.47 -19.68 -12.39
C ARG A 168 12.28 -18.79 -13.63
N GLN A 169 12.03 -17.50 -13.43
CA GLN A 169 11.76 -16.54 -14.51
C GLN A 169 13.01 -15.74 -14.93
N SER A 170 13.88 -15.39 -13.96
CA SER A 170 14.93 -14.38 -14.12
C SER A 170 16.32 -14.89 -13.69
N GLY A 171 16.43 -16.14 -13.25
CA GLY A 171 17.66 -16.79 -12.83
C GLY A 171 18.00 -16.58 -11.34
N ALA A 172 18.92 -17.41 -10.86
CA ALA A 172 19.28 -17.49 -9.44
C ALA A 172 19.93 -16.20 -8.90
N ARG A 173 20.65 -15.44 -9.73
CA ARG A 173 21.25 -14.16 -9.31
C ARG A 173 20.18 -13.11 -8.98
N ALA A 174 19.12 -13.04 -9.79
CA ALA A 174 17.99 -12.14 -9.53
C ALA A 174 17.30 -12.50 -8.22
N ALA A 175 17.06 -13.80 -8.01
CA ALA A 175 16.47 -14.32 -6.79
C ALA A 175 17.34 -14.05 -5.54
N LYS A 176 18.65 -14.22 -5.63
CA LYS A 176 19.58 -13.89 -4.52
C LYS A 176 19.55 -12.41 -4.17
N ARG A 177 19.50 -11.52 -5.18
CA ARG A 177 19.36 -10.07 -4.93
C ARG A 177 18.03 -9.73 -4.29
N ALA A 178 16.95 -10.36 -4.72
CA ALA A 178 15.64 -10.24 -4.09
C ALA A 178 15.68 -10.74 -2.64
N ALA A 179 16.33 -11.88 -2.36
CA ALA A 179 16.46 -12.41 -1.01
C ALA A 179 17.25 -11.46 -0.10
N VAL A 180 18.35 -10.86 -0.57
CA VAL A 180 19.11 -9.85 0.17
C VAL A 180 18.27 -8.61 0.41
N PHE A 181 17.50 -8.14 -0.58
CA PHE A 181 16.59 -7.02 -0.42
C PHE A 181 15.54 -7.32 0.64
N PHE A 182 14.86 -8.47 0.57
CA PHE A 182 13.84 -8.83 1.55
C PHE A 182 14.41 -8.98 2.96
N ALA A 183 15.61 -9.52 3.10
CA ALA A 183 16.27 -9.72 4.39
C ALA A 183 16.76 -8.43 5.05
N LEU A 184 17.33 -7.51 4.25
CA LEU A 184 18.11 -6.38 4.77
C LEU A 184 17.48 -5.01 4.52
N TYR A 185 16.40 -4.92 3.73
CA TYR A 185 15.73 -3.63 3.57
C TYR A 185 15.14 -3.18 4.93
N PRO A 186 15.51 -2.02 5.46
CA PRO A 186 15.21 -1.67 6.86
C PRO A 186 13.73 -1.72 7.19
N LEU A 187 12.86 -1.29 6.26
CA LEU A 187 11.41 -1.33 6.49
C LEU A 187 10.88 -2.77 6.61
N ASN A 188 11.47 -3.75 5.89
CA ASN A 188 11.08 -5.16 6.05
C ASN A 188 11.38 -5.68 7.45
N MET A 189 12.54 -5.32 8.02
CA MET A 189 12.95 -5.74 9.36
C MET A 189 12.01 -5.15 10.44
N VAL A 190 11.68 -3.86 10.31
CA VAL A 190 10.77 -3.16 11.22
C VAL A 190 9.36 -3.71 11.09
N MET A 191 8.85 -3.86 9.87
CA MET A 191 7.51 -4.37 9.64
C MET A 191 7.36 -5.84 10.07
N ALA A 192 8.40 -6.67 9.95
CA ALA A 192 8.34 -8.08 10.34
C ALA A 192 7.92 -8.28 11.81
N VAL A 193 8.26 -7.35 12.69
CA VAL A 193 7.93 -7.39 14.14
C VAL A 193 6.74 -6.52 14.52
N ASN A 194 6.11 -5.85 13.57
CA ASN A 194 5.00 -4.93 13.82
C ASN A 194 3.66 -5.65 13.56
N ALA A 195 2.82 -5.77 14.58
CA ALA A 195 1.54 -6.46 14.51
C ALA A 195 0.51 -5.63 13.73
N THR A 196 0.57 -5.72 12.40
CA THR A 196 -0.37 -5.04 11.49
C THR A 196 -0.70 -5.91 10.28
N LYS A 197 -1.95 -5.84 9.84
CA LYS A 197 -2.47 -6.51 8.64
C LYS A 197 -1.61 -6.28 7.39
N ASP A 198 -0.95 -5.12 7.31
CA ASP A 198 -0.15 -4.71 6.16
C ASP A 198 1.08 -5.61 5.92
N VAL A 199 1.59 -6.24 6.97
CA VAL A 199 2.78 -7.11 6.90
C VAL A 199 2.49 -8.37 6.08
N LEU A 200 1.52 -9.15 6.50
CA LEU A 200 1.14 -10.37 5.80
C LEU A 200 0.50 -10.06 4.45
N PHE A 201 -0.26 -8.98 4.35
CA PHE A 201 -0.76 -8.48 3.07
C PHE A 201 0.38 -8.24 2.08
N GLY A 202 1.44 -7.52 2.47
CA GLY A 202 2.61 -7.26 1.63
C GLY A 202 3.30 -8.55 1.16
N GLY A 203 3.45 -9.53 2.06
CA GLY A 203 4.01 -10.85 1.73
C GLY A 203 3.20 -11.62 0.70
N PHE A 204 1.89 -11.79 0.93
CA PHE A 204 1.00 -12.48 -0.01
C PHE A 204 0.81 -11.74 -1.32
N PHE A 205 0.79 -10.41 -1.29
CA PHE A 205 0.72 -9.57 -2.47
C PHE A 205 1.94 -9.75 -3.38
N ALA A 206 3.15 -9.66 -2.82
CA ALA A 206 4.39 -9.88 -3.57
C ALA A 206 4.46 -11.30 -4.18
N LEU A 207 4.05 -12.32 -3.41
CA LEU A 207 3.98 -13.70 -3.89
C LEU A 207 2.96 -13.83 -5.03
N THR A 208 1.78 -13.26 -4.89
CA THR A 208 0.74 -13.26 -5.93
C THR A 208 1.26 -12.63 -7.23
N LEU A 209 1.93 -11.46 -7.16
CA LEU A 209 2.53 -10.82 -8.33
C LEU A 209 3.60 -11.69 -9.00
N ALA A 210 4.47 -12.34 -8.21
CA ALA A 210 5.50 -13.22 -8.75
C ALA A 210 4.90 -14.44 -9.45
N LEU A 211 3.87 -15.04 -8.87
CA LEU A 211 3.14 -16.16 -9.46
C LEU A 211 2.35 -15.76 -10.71
N LEU A 212 1.76 -14.56 -10.74
CA LEU A 212 1.11 -14.02 -11.94
C LEU A 212 2.09 -13.85 -13.10
N ASN A 213 3.29 -13.32 -12.84
CA ASN A 213 4.33 -13.25 -13.87
C ASN A 213 4.77 -14.64 -14.36
N GLU A 214 4.88 -15.63 -13.47
CA GLU A 214 5.22 -17.00 -13.80
C GLU A 214 4.10 -17.69 -14.62
N MET A 215 2.84 -17.44 -14.27
CA MET A 215 1.65 -17.93 -14.98
C MET A 215 1.64 -17.49 -16.45
N GLN A 216 2.10 -16.28 -16.74
CA GLN A 216 2.14 -15.74 -18.09
C GLN A 216 3.15 -16.45 -19.01
N GLU A 217 4.23 -16.98 -18.41
CA GLU A 217 5.27 -17.70 -19.13
C GLU A 217 4.97 -19.21 -19.21
N ARG A 218 4.42 -19.78 -18.13
CA ARG A 218 4.19 -21.24 -17.96
C ARG A 218 2.85 -21.51 -17.26
N PRO A 219 1.71 -21.33 -17.96
CA PRO A 219 0.41 -21.59 -17.37
C PRO A 219 0.28 -23.02 -16.84
N SER A 220 -0.21 -23.18 -15.61
CA SER A 220 -0.50 -24.50 -15.03
C SER A 220 -1.63 -24.41 -14.00
N ARG A 221 -2.36 -25.53 -13.81
CA ARG A 221 -3.41 -25.63 -12.78
C ARG A 221 -2.86 -25.40 -11.37
N GLY A 222 -1.64 -25.87 -11.10
CA GLY A 222 -0.98 -25.68 -9.82
C GLY A 222 -0.67 -24.20 -9.54
N LEU A 223 -0.31 -23.40 -10.57
CA LEU A 223 -0.15 -21.96 -10.41
C LEU A 223 -1.49 -21.26 -10.20
N THR A 224 -2.56 -21.67 -10.92
CA THR A 224 -3.91 -21.15 -10.70
C THR A 224 -4.32 -21.31 -9.24
N LEU A 225 -4.15 -22.49 -8.66
CA LEU A 225 -4.48 -22.75 -7.25
C LEU A 225 -3.63 -21.90 -6.29
N LYS A 226 -2.31 -21.80 -6.52
CA LYS A 226 -1.43 -20.97 -5.68
C LYS A 226 -1.82 -19.49 -5.72
N ILE A 227 -2.12 -18.94 -6.90
CA ILE A 227 -2.58 -17.56 -7.05
C ILE A 227 -3.93 -17.37 -6.39
N ALA A 228 -4.86 -18.33 -6.56
CA ALA A 228 -6.17 -18.27 -5.92
C ALA A 228 -6.04 -18.21 -4.38
N VAL A 229 -5.21 -19.05 -3.78
CA VAL A 229 -5.00 -19.08 -2.33
C VAL A 229 -4.28 -17.82 -1.84
N CYS A 230 -3.12 -17.47 -2.43
CA CYS A 230 -2.34 -16.29 -1.97
C CYS A 230 -3.09 -14.99 -2.21
N GLY A 231 -3.77 -14.86 -3.36
CA GLY A 231 -4.59 -13.71 -3.68
C GLY A 231 -5.84 -13.60 -2.80
N ALA A 232 -6.48 -14.72 -2.45
CA ALA A 232 -7.60 -14.73 -1.50
C ALA A 232 -7.16 -14.23 -0.12
N LEU A 233 -6.01 -14.71 0.39
CA LEU A 233 -5.44 -14.22 1.65
C LEU A 233 -5.11 -12.73 1.59
N ALA A 234 -4.59 -12.24 0.45
CA ALA A 234 -4.39 -10.81 0.25
C ALA A 234 -5.70 -10.02 0.28
N VAL A 235 -6.78 -10.50 -0.35
CA VAL A 235 -8.13 -9.91 -0.29
C VAL A 235 -8.68 -9.90 1.13
N MET A 236 -8.50 -11.02 1.86
CA MET A 236 -8.98 -11.13 3.25
C MET A 236 -8.22 -10.20 4.22
N LEU A 237 -6.97 -9.86 3.92
CA LEU A 237 -6.16 -8.96 4.75
C LEU A 237 -6.36 -7.48 4.41
N ARG A 238 -6.77 -7.15 3.17
CA ARG A 238 -7.06 -5.77 2.75
C ARG A 238 -8.12 -5.68 1.67
N ASN A 239 -9.22 -4.99 1.98
CA ASN A 239 -10.33 -4.76 1.04
C ASN A 239 -9.89 -4.02 -0.23
N ASN A 240 -8.90 -3.13 -0.14
CA ASN A 240 -8.33 -2.41 -1.28
C ASN A 240 -7.84 -3.35 -2.40
N MET A 241 -7.37 -4.55 -2.04
CA MET A 241 -6.96 -5.56 -3.02
C MET A 241 -8.13 -6.04 -3.88
N ALA A 242 -9.33 -6.17 -3.31
CA ALA A 242 -10.52 -6.56 -4.07
C ALA A 242 -10.87 -5.50 -5.12
N TYR A 243 -10.87 -4.22 -4.75
CA TYR A 243 -11.15 -3.13 -5.69
C TYR A 243 -10.11 -3.06 -6.81
N ALA A 244 -8.82 -3.12 -6.45
CA ALA A 244 -7.74 -3.13 -7.43
C ALA A 244 -7.84 -4.32 -8.40
N ALA A 245 -8.14 -5.51 -7.89
CA ALA A 245 -8.28 -6.72 -8.69
C ALA A 245 -9.52 -6.69 -9.60
N LEU A 246 -10.65 -6.12 -9.15
CA LEU A 246 -11.85 -5.93 -9.98
C LEU A 246 -11.57 -4.99 -11.16
N VAL A 247 -10.94 -3.84 -10.90
CA VAL A 247 -10.56 -2.91 -11.97
C VAL A 247 -9.54 -3.55 -12.91
N TRP A 248 -8.57 -4.29 -12.38
CA TRP A 248 -7.58 -5.02 -13.17
C TRP A 248 -8.24 -6.06 -14.09
N LEU A 249 -9.20 -6.84 -13.59
CA LEU A 249 -9.97 -7.79 -14.40
C LEU A 249 -10.77 -7.09 -15.48
N ALA A 250 -11.44 -5.98 -15.18
CA ALA A 250 -12.19 -5.19 -16.16
C ALA A 250 -11.28 -4.67 -17.29
N LEU A 251 -10.10 -4.14 -16.95
CA LEU A 251 -9.13 -3.66 -17.94
C LEU A 251 -8.55 -4.79 -18.79
N LEU A 252 -8.35 -5.99 -18.22
CA LEU A 252 -7.91 -7.15 -18.98
C LEU A 252 -8.97 -7.62 -19.97
N THR A 253 -10.27 -7.57 -19.64
CA THR A 253 -11.33 -8.03 -20.54
C THR A 253 -11.41 -7.21 -21.82
N ILE A 254 -10.99 -5.94 -21.78
CA ILE A 254 -10.92 -5.04 -22.95
C ILE A 254 -9.79 -5.43 -23.92
N GLY A 255 -8.73 -6.12 -23.44
CA GLY A 255 -7.52 -6.41 -24.21
C GLY A 255 -7.07 -7.88 -24.23
N LEU A 256 -7.92 -8.84 -23.83
CA LEU A 256 -7.55 -10.25 -23.61
C LEU A 256 -6.93 -10.94 -24.82
N ARG A 257 -5.64 -11.24 -24.71
CA ARG A 257 -4.93 -12.21 -25.56
C ARG A 257 -5.02 -13.62 -24.97
N LYS A 258 -4.95 -14.66 -25.82
CA LYS A 258 -5.13 -16.07 -25.41
C LYS A 258 -4.34 -16.55 -24.15
N GLY A 259 -3.20 -15.94 -23.81
CA GLY A 259 -2.39 -16.33 -22.63
C GLY A 259 -2.77 -15.64 -21.31
N GLU A 260 -3.68 -14.67 -21.33
CA GLU A 260 -4.07 -13.89 -20.15
C GLU A 260 -5.31 -14.47 -19.46
N LYS A 261 -6.05 -15.37 -20.15
CA LYS A 261 -7.25 -16.03 -19.60
C LYS A 261 -6.98 -16.81 -18.31
N SER A 262 -5.82 -17.51 -18.23
CA SER A 262 -5.45 -18.28 -17.03
C SER A 262 -5.13 -17.37 -15.84
N ALA A 263 -4.48 -16.22 -16.08
CA ALA A 263 -4.21 -15.23 -15.05
C ALA A 263 -5.51 -14.57 -14.57
N ALA A 264 -6.40 -14.20 -15.50
CA ALA A 264 -7.72 -13.64 -15.18
C ALA A 264 -8.57 -14.63 -14.36
N LEU A 265 -8.61 -15.91 -14.77
CA LEU A 265 -9.31 -16.96 -14.01
C LEU A 265 -8.73 -17.10 -12.59
N ALA A 266 -7.40 -17.11 -12.46
CA ALA A 266 -6.76 -17.25 -11.15
C ALA A 266 -7.08 -16.09 -10.21
N VAL A 267 -7.09 -14.84 -10.72
CA VAL A 267 -7.47 -13.64 -9.95
C VAL A 267 -8.97 -13.63 -9.64
N LEU A 268 -9.81 -14.05 -10.58
CA LEU A 268 -11.26 -14.18 -10.33
C LEU A 268 -11.54 -15.20 -9.21
N LEU A 269 -10.84 -16.35 -9.23
CA LEU A 269 -10.94 -17.33 -8.14
C LEU A 269 -10.41 -16.78 -6.82
N ALA A 270 -9.30 -16.03 -6.83
CA ALA A 270 -8.79 -15.35 -5.64
C ALA A 270 -9.82 -14.38 -5.03
N LEU A 271 -10.46 -13.58 -5.87
CA LEU A 271 -11.54 -12.68 -5.45
C LEU A 271 -12.73 -13.45 -4.89
N ALA A 272 -13.23 -14.44 -5.64
CA ALA A 272 -14.39 -15.23 -5.21
C ALA A 272 -14.14 -15.91 -3.86
N VAL A 273 -13.00 -16.60 -3.71
CA VAL A 273 -12.63 -17.28 -2.47
C VAL A 273 -12.43 -16.28 -1.33
N GLY A 274 -11.70 -15.17 -1.56
CA GLY A 274 -11.43 -14.17 -0.54
C GLY A 274 -12.70 -13.46 -0.06
N LEU A 275 -13.58 -13.06 -0.98
CA LEU A 275 -14.85 -12.41 -0.64
C LEU A 275 -15.82 -13.37 0.05
N CYS A 276 -15.94 -14.62 -0.43
CA CYS A 276 -16.74 -15.64 0.24
C CYS A 276 -16.23 -15.96 1.65
N ALA A 277 -14.91 -16.06 1.83
CA ALA A 277 -14.31 -16.29 3.13
C ALA A 277 -14.53 -15.11 4.09
N ASN A 278 -14.39 -13.86 3.61
CA ASN A 278 -14.73 -12.67 4.41
C ASN A 278 -16.22 -12.65 4.80
N ALA A 279 -17.13 -12.98 3.87
CA ALA A 279 -18.57 -13.06 4.15
C ALA A 279 -18.86 -14.18 5.16
N ALA A 280 -18.22 -15.33 5.05
CA ALA A 280 -18.35 -16.43 6.01
C ALA A 280 -17.86 -16.04 7.41
N LEU A 281 -16.68 -15.39 7.51
CA LEU A 281 -16.16 -14.88 8.79
C LEU A 281 -17.10 -13.82 9.39
N LYS A 282 -17.58 -12.86 8.59
CA LYS A 282 -18.54 -11.85 9.04
C LYS A 282 -19.80 -12.50 9.61
N ARG A 283 -20.33 -13.53 8.93
CA ARG A 283 -21.52 -14.24 9.38
C ARG A 283 -21.25 -15.05 10.66
N ALA A 284 -20.13 -15.76 10.72
CA ALA A 284 -19.74 -16.59 11.87
C ALA A 284 -19.50 -15.75 13.14
N THR A 285 -18.88 -14.58 13.01
CA THR A 285 -18.61 -13.66 14.12
C THR A 285 -19.77 -12.69 14.39
N ARG A 286 -20.81 -12.66 13.54
CA ARG A 286 -21.89 -11.67 13.57
C ARG A 286 -21.36 -10.23 13.51
N ALA A 287 -20.24 -10.02 12.81
CA ALA A 287 -19.57 -8.74 12.78
C ALA A 287 -20.43 -7.66 12.11
N GLU A 288 -20.45 -6.48 12.71
CA GLU A 288 -21.07 -5.29 12.14
C GLU A 288 -20.27 -4.77 10.95
N SER A 289 -20.91 -4.04 10.07
CA SER A 289 -20.22 -3.36 8.96
C SER A 289 -19.41 -2.20 9.50
N GLY A 290 -18.20 -1.99 8.95
CA GLY A 290 -17.43 -0.78 9.23
C GLY A 290 -18.15 0.49 8.80
N ASP A 291 -17.72 1.63 9.33
CA ASP A 291 -18.34 2.91 9.05
C ASP A 291 -18.19 3.29 7.56
N MET A 292 -19.25 3.85 6.99
CA MET A 292 -19.27 4.32 5.61
C MET A 292 -18.41 5.58 5.42
N SER A 293 -18.19 6.37 6.46
CA SER A 293 -17.35 7.56 6.47
C SER A 293 -15.91 7.27 5.99
N GLU A 294 -15.42 6.03 6.19
CA GLU A 294 -14.12 5.59 5.68
C GLU A 294 -13.99 5.70 4.15
N MET A 295 -15.09 5.45 3.42
CA MET A 295 -15.13 5.54 1.97
C MET A 295 -15.36 6.97 1.47
N LEU A 296 -15.76 7.87 2.35
CA LEU A 296 -16.12 9.26 2.06
C LEU A 296 -15.00 10.25 2.42
N SER A 297 -13.80 9.76 2.73
CA SER A 297 -12.67 10.61 3.18
C SER A 297 -12.40 11.81 2.26
N TRP A 298 -12.39 11.62 0.93
CA TRP A 298 -12.21 12.74 -0.01
C TRP A 298 -13.39 13.71 0.00
N PRO A 299 -14.66 13.28 -0.21
CA PRO A 299 -15.81 14.17 -0.12
C PRO A 299 -15.88 14.96 1.19
N ILE A 300 -15.61 14.31 2.31
CA ILE A 300 -15.60 14.94 3.64
C ILE A 300 -14.55 16.05 3.70
N GLN A 301 -13.31 15.76 3.32
CA GLN A 301 -12.21 16.73 3.29
C GLN A 301 -12.48 17.89 2.34
N GLN A 302 -13.07 17.62 1.18
CA GLN A 302 -13.38 18.62 0.17
C GLN A 302 -14.47 19.58 0.65
N LEU A 303 -15.56 19.04 1.24
CA LEU A 303 -16.64 19.85 1.80
C LEU A 303 -16.18 20.67 2.99
N ALA A 304 -15.44 20.06 3.93
CA ALA A 304 -14.90 20.75 5.10
C ALA A 304 -13.99 21.92 4.69
N ARG A 305 -13.08 21.69 3.74
CA ARG A 305 -12.20 22.74 3.23
C ARG A 305 -12.98 23.86 2.53
N ALA A 306 -13.96 23.53 1.70
CA ALA A 306 -14.79 24.52 1.00
C ALA A 306 -15.62 25.35 1.99
N ARG A 307 -16.19 24.71 3.03
CA ARG A 307 -16.95 25.40 4.09
C ARG A 307 -16.06 26.38 4.89
N LEU A 308 -14.77 25.98 5.11
CA LEU A 308 -13.82 26.77 5.88
C LEU A 308 -13.21 27.95 5.09
N TYR A 309 -12.91 27.78 3.79
CA TYR A 309 -12.13 28.74 3.02
C TYR A 309 -12.86 29.44 1.88
N ASP A 310 -14.02 28.92 1.45
CA ASP A 310 -14.82 29.45 0.33
C ASP A 310 -16.29 29.70 0.73
N GLU A 311 -16.55 29.95 2.01
CA GLU A 311 -17.90 30.14 2.55
C GLU A 311 -18.74 31.15 1.74
N GLU A 312 -18.11 32.21 1.24
CA GLU A 312 -18.75 33.27 0.45
C GLU A 312 -19.35 32.76 -0.87
N ARG A 313 -18.81 31.64 -1.41
CA ARG A 313 -19.28 31.04 -2.66
C ARG A 313 -20.41 30.04 -2.47
N LEU A 314 -20.69 29.67 -1.22
CA LEU A 314 -21.72 28.71 -0.88
C LEU A 314 -23.06 29.40 -0.67
N THR A 315 -24.12 28.79 -1.17
CA THR A 315 -25.48 29.21 -0.81
C THR A 315 -25.84 28.79 0.61
N ASP A 316 -26.83 29.44 1.23
CA ASP A 316 -27.26 29.10 2.58
C ASP A 316 -27.74 27.65 2.67
N ALA A 317 -28.43 27.12 1.65
CA ALA A 317 -28.83 25.73 1.58
C ALA A 317 -27.65 24.74 1.50
N GLU A 318 -26.55 25.11 0.83
CA GLU A 318 -25.33 24.30 0.80
C GLU A 318 -24.60 24.30 2.14
N LYS A 319 -24.54 25.45 2.82
CA LYS A 319 -23.97 25.58 4.17
C LYS A 319 -24.77 24.73 5.16
N GLU A 320 -26.09 24.86 5.17
CA GLU A 320 -26.99 24.08 6.01
C GLU A 320 -26.80 22.56 5.79
N ALA A 321 -26.76 22.12 4.53
CA ALA A 321 -26.54 20.71 4.21
C ALA A 321 -25.15 20.21 4.64
N ILE A 322 -24.10 21.02 4.60
CA ILE A 322 -22.77 20.68 5.12
C ILE A 322 -22.81 20.61 6.65
N ASP A 323 -23.47 21.56 7.30
CA ASP A 323 -23.56 21.62 8.76
C ASP A 323 -24.45 20.47 9.30
N GLU A 324 -25.45 19.98 8.54
CA GLU A 324 -26.19 18.72 8.83
C GLU A 324 -25.28 17.49 8.82
N LEU A 325 -24.32 17.41 7.87
CA LEU A 325 -23.38 16.31 7.78
C LEU A 325 -22.24 16.39 8.79
N MET A 326 -21.90 17.60 9.23
CA MET A 326 -20.76 17.92 10.10
C MET A 326 -21.25 18.80 11.27
N PRO A 327 -22.07 18.22 12.19
CA PRO A 327 -22.69 18.94 13.27
C PRO A 327 -21.66 19.55 14.21
N GLY A 328 -22.04 20.62 14.92
CA GLY A 328 -21.15 21.30 15.86
C GLY A 328 -19.94 21.97 15.21
N GLU A 329 -20.05 22.35 13.94
CA GLU A 329 -18.94 22.95 13.17
C GLU A 329 -17.73 22.00 13.02
N ALA A 330 -17.97 20.69 12.95
CA ALA A 330 -16.92 19.68 12.81
C ALA A 330 -16.00 19.91 11.58
N TRP A 331 -16.49 20.61 10.55
CA TRP A 331 -15.68 21.07 9.41
C TRP A 331 -14.53 21.99 9.81
N ALA A 332 -14.61 22.69 10.95
CA ALA A 332 -13.52 23.52 11.49
C ALA A 332 -12.34 22.69 12.01
N CYS A 333 -12.55 21.40 12.29
CA CYS A 333 -11.47 20.46 12.63
C CYS A 333 -10.67 20.01 11.41
N TYR A 334 -10.85 20.63 10.24
CA TYR A 334 -10.16 20.29 9.01
C TYR A 334 -8.63 20.29 9.18
N ASP A 335 -8.01 19.13 8.93
CA ASP A 335 -6.55 18.98 8.83
C ASP A 335 -6.21 18.54 7.39
N PRO A 336 -5.36 19.28 6.66
CA PRO A 336 -5.02 18.97 5.28
C PRO A 336 -4.32 17.61 5.11
N THR A 337 -3.74 17.03 6.17
CA THR A 337 -2.94 15.81 6.13
C THR A 337 -3.69 14.55 6.52
N ILE A 338 -4.87 14.68 7.13
CA ILE A 338 -5.68 13.57 7.65
C ILE A 338 -7.17 13.94 7.68
N SER A 339 -8.03 13.02 7.26
CA SER A 339 -9.48 13.25 7.32
C SER A 339 -10.13 12.85 8.63
N ASP A 340 -9.42 12.13 9.49
CA ASP A 340 -9.98 11.54 10.72
C ASP A 340 -10.66 12.56 11.63
N PRO A 341 -10.11 13.76 11.90
CA PRO A 341 -10.74 14.73 12.79
C PRO A 341 -12.15 15.13 12.35
N VAL A 342 -12.36 15.38 11.06
CA VAL A 342 -13.69 15.71 10.51
C VAL A 342 -14.53 14.45 10.33
N LYS A 343 -13.91 13.34 9.91
CA LYS A 343 -14.60 12.08 9.63
C LYS A 343 -15.25 11.47 10.88
N PHE A 344 -14.63 11.58 12.05
CA PHE A 344 -15.18 11.04 13.29
C PHE A 344 -16.46 11.76 13.75
N GLU A 345 -16.61 13.03 13.38
CA GLU A 345 -17.78 13.83 13.67
C GLU A 345 -18.82 13.84 12.53
N PHE A 346 -18.54 13.12 11.43
CA PHE A 346 -19.40 13.06 10.26
C PHE A 346 -20.64 12.20 10.53
N ASP A 347 -21.84 12.78 10.34
CA ASP A 347 -23.10 12.08 10.52
C ASP A 347 -23.43 11.17 9.34
N THR A 348 -22.97 9.93 9.44
CA THR A 348 -23.24 8.87 8.46
C THR A 348 -24.73 8.52 8.36
N GLN A 349 -25.52 8.69 9.42
CA GLN A 349 -26.95 8.37 9.39
C GLN A 349 -27.70 9.39 8.57
N THR A 350 -27.46 10.67 8.80
CA THR A 350 -27.99 11.78 8.00
C THR A 350 -27.59 11.63 6.52
N PHE A 351 -26.33 11.32 6.22
CA PHE A 351 -25.91 11.03 4.85
C PHE A 351 -26.69 9.89 4.20
N ARG A 352 -26.91 8.77 4.92
CA ARG A 352 -27.65 7.60 4.43
C ARG A 352 -29.13 7.87 4.21
N ALA A 353 -29.71 8.79 4.97
CA ALA A 353 -31.13 9.15 4.86
C ALA A 353 -31.45 9.79 3.51
N ASP A 354 -30.55 10.58 2.95
CA ASP A 354 -30.71 11.19 1.62
C ASP A 354 -29.37 11.32 0.86
N VAL A 355 -28.82 10.19 0.45
CA VAL A 355 -27.57 10.14 -0.34
C VAL A 355 -27.62 11.02 -1.59
N LYS A 356 -28.79 11.12 -2.25
CA LYS A 356 -28.96 11.91 -3.47
C LYS A 356 -28.82 13.41 -3.20
N LYS A 357 -29.42 13.92 -2.11
CA LYS A 357 -29.27 15.31 -1.64
C LYS A 357 -27.79 15.64 -1.45
N TYR A 358 -27.08 14.87 -0.65
CA TYR A 358 -25.72 15.19 -0.24
C TYR A 358 -24.67 14.98 -1.33
N VAL A 359 -24.84 13.98 -2.19
CA VAL A 359 -24.04 13.87 -3.41
C VAL A 359 -24.29 15.05 -4.35
N GLY A 360 -25.54 15.51 -4.45
CA GLY A 360 -25.91 16.72 -5.20
C GLY A 360 -25.22 17.96 -4.67
N VAL A 361 -25.19 18.15 -3.34
CA VAL A 361 -24.48 19.25 -2.67
C VAL A 361 -22.98 19.17 -2.94
N TRP A 362 -22.36 17.99 -2.76
CA TRP A 362 -20.95 17.78 -3.05
C TRP A 362 -20.58 18.16 -4.49
N LEU A 363 -21.39 17.75 -5.47
CA LEU A 363 -21.19 18.10 -6.89
C LEU A 363 -21.40 19.60 -7.16
N SER A 364 -22.39 20.23 -6.52
CA SER A 364 -22.69 21.66 -6.68
C SER A 364 -21.56 22.52 -6.13
N VAL A 365 -21.14 22.24 -4.89
CA VAL A 365 -20.00 22.91 -4.23
C VAL A 365 -18.72 22.68 -5.05
N GLY A 366 -18.47 21.46 -5.50
CA GLY A 366 -17.29 21.14 -6.30
C GLY A 366 -17.21 21.90 -7.63
N LYS A 367 -18.34 22.21 -8.27
CA LYS A 367 -18.38 23.09 -9.46
C LYS A 367 -17.97 24.52 -9.17
N LYS A 368 -18.35 25.05 -8.01
CA LYS A 368 -18.04 26.42 -7.56
C LYS A 368 -16.62 26.53 -7.02
N CYS A 369 -16.18 25.53 -6.26
CA CYS A 369 -14.94 25.50 -5.49
C CYS A 369 -13.98 24.40 -5.99
N ALA A 370 -13.88 24.19 -7.31
CA ALA A 370 -13.07 23.12 -7.90
C ALA A 370 -11.59 23.19 -7.51
N GLY A 371 -11.03 24.39 -7.38
CA GLY A 371 -9.66 24.60 -6.91
C GLY A 371 -9.47 24.12 -5.48
N THR A 372 -10.37 24.47 -4.59
CA THR A 372 -10.36 24.08 -3.17
C THR A 372 -10.52 22.58 -2.98
N TYR A 373 -11.35 21.94 -3.81
CA TYR A 373 -11.48 20.48 -3.82
C TYR A 373 -10.18 19.79 -4.28
N LEU A 374 -9.54 20.33 -5.31
CA LEU A 374 -8.26 19.80 -5.77
C LEU A 374 -7.17 20.00 -4.70
N ASP A 375 -7.13 21.19 -4.05
CA ASP A 375 -6.19 21.48 -2.97
C ASP A 375 -6.38 20.53 -1.78
N ALA A 376 -7.63 20.27 -1.36
CA ALA A 376 -7.93 19.30 -0.30
C ALA A 376 -7.39 17.90 -0.65
N THR A 377 -7.65 17.45 -1.88
CA THR A 377 -7.21 16.14 -2.36
C THR A 377 -5.69 16.05 -2.46
N MET A 378 -5.04 17.09 -2.99
CA MET A 378 -3.59 17.10 -3.14
C MET A 378 -2.88 17.19 -1.78
N ALA A 379 -3.39 18.03 -0.86
CA ALA A 379 -2.83 18.14 0.49
C ALA A 379 -2.88 16.81 1.26
N LEU A 380 -3.94 16.02 1.09
CA LEU A 380 -4.07 14.71 1.70
C LEU A 380 -3.14 13.66 1.05
N THR A 381 -2.96 13.70 -0.28
CA THR A 381 -2.38 12.59 -1.05
C THR A 381 -0.94 12.80 -1.51
N TYR A 382 -0.43 14.04 -1.51
CA TYR A 382 0.90 14.35 -2.04
C TYR A 382 2.06 13.50 -1.45
N PRO A 383 2.04 13.03 -0.20
CA PRO A 383 3.11 12.20 0.32
C PRO A 383 3.36 10.92 -0.50
N PHE A 384 2.34 10.40 -1.21
CA PHE A 384 2.49 9.20 -2.04
C PHE A 384 3.09 9.45 -3.43
N PHE A 385 3.27 10.69 -3.85
CA PHE A 385 3.83 10.97 -5.18
C PHE A 385 4.87 12.09 -5.21
N TYR A 386 5.06 12.83 -4.11
CA TYR A 386 6.05 13.89 -4.03
C TYR A 386 7.34 13.41 -3.36
N PRO A 387 8.44 13.20 -4.12
CA PRO A 387 9.63 12.53 -3.59
C PRO A 387 10.64 13.47 -2.94
N TYR A 388 10.38 14.77 -2.83
CA TYR A 388 11.41 15.76 -2.60
C TYR A 388 11.59 16.18 -1.15
N ARG A 389 10.68 15.86 -0.21
CA ARG A 389 10.82 16.39 1.13
C ARG A 389 10.20 15.61 2.28
N GLU A 390 10.46 16.16 3.46
CA GLU A 390 9.91 15.75 4.73
C GLU A 390 8.39 15.87 4.70
N TYR A 391 7.73 14.75 4.84
CA TYR A 391 6.29 14.73 4.89
C TYR A 391 5.79 15.34 6.18
N ARG A 392 4.83 16.24 6.10
CA ARG A 392 3.90 16.48 7.18
C ARG A 392 2.95 15.28 7.23
N VAL A 393 3.43 14.14 7.69
CA VAL A 393 2.57 13.00 7.95
C VAL A 393 1.93 13.25 9.30
N SER A 394 0.60 13.21 9.35
CA SER A 394 -0.09 13.13 10.62
C SER A 394 0.25 11.80 11.29
N GLY A 395 0.73 11.87 12.51
CA GLY A 395 1.12 10.70 13.28
C GLY A 395 2.47 10.07 12.88
N TYR A 396 2.59 8.79 13.10
CA TYR A 396 3.83 8.03 12.94
C TYR A 396 3.99 7.48 11.52
N TYR A 397 5.21 7.53 10.98
CA TYR A 397 5.55 6.85 9.73
C TYR A 397 5.35 5.32 9.87
N VAL A 398 5.98 4.73 10.87
CA VAL A 398 5.67 3.40 11.41
C VAL A 398 5.76 3.49 12.92
N GLN A 399 4.66 3.27 13.60
CA GLN A 399 4.63 3.26 15.06
C GLN A 399 5.27 1.96 15.56
N MET A 400 6.25 2.08 16.44
CA MET A 400 6.90 0.96 17.11
C MET A 400 6.67 1.02 18.62
N GLY A 401 6.58 -0.15 19.23
CA GLY A 401 6.33 -0.29 20.66
C GLY A 401 4.94 -0.81 20.96
N MET A 402 4.44 -0.50 22.15
CA MET A 402 3.10 -0.86 22.59
C MET A 402 2.15 0.32 22.45
N SER A 403 0.87 0.03 22.31
CA SER A 403 -0.17 1.05 22.39
C SER A 403 -0.53 1.29 23.86
N ASP A 404 -0.92 2.51 24.17
CA ASP A 404 -1.48 2.94 25.45
C ASP A 404 -3.02 3.06 25.42
N ALA A 405 -3.64 2.74 24.27
CA ALA A 405 -5.08 2.84 24.06
C ALA A 405 -5.87 1.64 24.62
N TYR A 406 -5.46 1.12 25.79
CA TYR A 406 -6.20 0.11 26.55
C TYR A 406 -7.03 0.78 27.64
N ASP A 407 -8.31 0.39 27.74
CA ASP A 407 -9.28 0.98 28.64
C ASP A 407 -9.81 -0.07 29.62
N ALA A 408 -9.82 0.25 30.91
CA ALA A 408 -10.33 -0.60 31.98
C ALA A 408 -11.80 -1.00 31.82
N SER A 409 -12.58 -0.28 30.98
CA SER A 409 -13.98 -0.64 30.71
C SER A 409 -14.13 -1.98 29.98
N TRP A 410 -13.10 -2.45 29.26
CA TRP A 410 -13.12 -3.71 28.52
C TRP A 410 -11.87 -4.58 28.75
N CYS A 411 -10.83 -4.04 29.37
CA CYS A 411 -9.56 -4.70 29.61
C CYS A 411 -9.38 -4.93 31.13
N ASP A 412 -9.81 -6.08 31.62
CA ASP A 412 -9.72 -6.52 33.01
C ASP A 412 -8.40 -7.25 33.31
N PHE A 413 -7.40 -7.08 32.47
CA PHE A 413 -6.08 -7.73 32.55
C PHE A 413 -4.99 -6.77 32.09
N ASP A 414 -3.75 -7.07 32.46
CA ASP A 414 -2.60 -6.30 32.01
C ASP A 414 -2.43 -6.41 30.48
N PRO A 415 -2.38 -5.30 29.73
CA PRO A 415 -2.16 -5.32 28.30
C PRO A 415 -0.75 -5.84 27.96
N PRO A 416 -0.49 -6.21 26.69
CA PRO A 416 0.87 -6.53 26.25
C PRO A 416 1.83 -5.38 26.53
N GLU A 417 2.97 -5.68 27.11
CA GLU A 417 4.01 -4.71 27.47
C GLU A 417 5.34 -5.00 26.75
N SER A 418 6.18 -3.98 26.64
CA SER A 418 7.51 -4.16 26.04
C SER A 418 8.44 -4.86 27.03
N ARG A 419 9.01 -5.99 26.61
CA ARG A 419 10.08 -6.73 27.29
C ARG A 419 11.34 -6.76 26.45
N SER A 420 11.65 -5.63 25.81
CA SER A 420 12.81 -5.48 24.93
C SER A 420 14.11 -5.92 25.60
N LEU A 421 14.89 -6.74 24.89
CA LEU A 421 16.25 -7.09 25.33
C LEU A 421 17.23 -5.92 25.14
N PHE A 422 16.89 -4.93 24.35
CA PHE A 422 17.69 -3.75 24.04
C PHE A 422 16.86 -2.46 24.10
N PRO A 423 16.40 -2.00 25.29
CA PRO A 423 15.46 -0.88 25.42
C PRO A 423 15.96 0.44 24.80
N ARG A 424 17.26 0.72 24.87
CA ARG A 424 17.85 1.92 24.24
C ARG A 424 17.76 1.88 22.71
N ALA A 425 17.97 0.69 22.12
CA ALA A 425 17.83 0.50 20.68
C ALA A 425 16.36 0.64 20.27
N LEU A 426 15.43 0.07 21.02
CA LEU A 426 14.00 0.24 20.78
C LEU A 426 13.58 1.71 20.82
N ALA A 427 13.96 2.45 21.86
CA ALA A 427 13.66 3.88 21.98
C ALA A 427 14.23 4.69 20.80
N SER A 428 15.47 4.41 20.38
CA SER A 428 16.08 5.05 19.20
C SER A 428 15.34 4.73 17.90
N LEU A 429 14.92 3.48 17.72
CA LEU A 429 14.17 3.07 16.52
C LEU A 429 12.75 3.65 16.53
N SER A 430 12.07 3.64 17.68
CA SER A 430 10.74 4.24 17.83
C SER A 430 10.76 5.72 17.47
N TRP A 431 11.78 6.47 17.93
CA TRP A 431 11.95 7.87 17.55
C TRP A 431 12.22 8.03 16.05
N ARG A 432 13.13 7.21 15.46
CA ARG A 432 13.52 7.31 14.04
C ARG A 432 12.38 6.94 13.10
N PHE A 433 11.60 5.93 13.43
CA PHE A 433 10.45 5.48 12.62
C PHE A 433 9.14 6.19 13.00
N GLY A 434 9.07 6.75 14.21
CA GLY A 434 7.93 7.56 14.64
C GLY A 434 7.87 8.88 13.89
N ALA A 435 8.43 9.91 14.48
CA ALA A 435 8.29 11.29 14.03
C ALA A 435 9.39 11.70 13.02
N LYS A 436 9.41 11.12 11.81
CA LYS A 436 10.22 11.64 10.67
C LYS A 436 11.73 11.36 10.70
N GLY A 437 12.29 10.82 11.80
CA GLY A 437 13.75 10.71 11.96
C GLY A 437 14.47 9.89 10.89
N ALA A 438 13.88 8.79 10.42
CA ALA A 438 14.49 7.95 9.38
C ALA A 438 14.54 8.65 8.02
N MET A 439 13.55 9.48 7.70
CA MET A 439 13.50 10.23 6.44
C MET A 439 14.46 11.42 6.40
N GLN A 440 14.86 11.94 7.56
CA GLN A 440 15.82 13.04 7.69
C GLN A 440 17.28 12.61 7.51
N ILE A 441 17.56 11.30 7.57
CA ILE A 441 18.94 10.81 7.37
C ILE A 441 19.31 10.97 5.89
N PRO A 442 20.35 11.76 5.55
CA PRO A 442 20.78 11.93 4.18
C PRO A 442 20.99 10.59 3.48
N VAL A 443 20.54 10.46 2.24
CA VAL A 443 20.58 9.25 1.40
C VAL A 443 19.71 8.10 1.92
N VAL A 444 19.82 7.74 3.20
CA VAL A 444 19.03 6.65 3.82
C VAL A 444 17.54 6.97 3.84
N GLY A 445 17.17 8.24 4.03
CA GLY A 445 15.79 8.70 4.02
C GLY A 445 15.04 8.35 2.73
N TRP A 446 15.74 8.25 1.60
CA TRP A 446 15.13 7.87 0.32
C TRP A 446 14.56 6.45 0.33
N LEU A 447 15.09 5.56 1.16
CA LEU A 447 14.55 4.20 1.34
C LEU A 447 13.16 4.20 2.02
N PHE A 448 12.84 5.27 2.72
CA PHE A 448 11.57 5.43 3.44
C PHE A 448 10.64 6.45 2.76
N ASN A 449 11.11 7.15 1.72
CA ASN A 449 10.34 8.14 1.02
C ASN A 449 9.24 7.48 0.17
N MET A 450 7.97 7.72 0.52
CA MET A 450 6.83 7.10 -0.14
C MET A 450 6.77 7.44 -1.63
N GLY A 451 7.00 8.71 -1.99
CA GLY A 451 7.04 9.14 -3.38
C GLY A 451 8.14 8.44 -4.18
N VAL A 452 9.36 8.27 -3.61
CA VAL A 452 10.45 7.54 -4.28
C VAL A 452 10.07 6.08 -4.54
N ILE A 453 9.43 5.41 -3.58
CA ILE A 453 8.99 4.02 -3.72
C ILE A 453 7.92 3.91 -4.82
N VAL A 454 6.92 4.80 -4.81
CA VAL A 454 5.88 4.84 -5.84
C VAL A 454 6.47 5.13 -7.22
N TRP A 455 7.36 6.12 -7.35
CA TRP A 455 8.01 6.39 -8.64
C TRP A 455 8.89 5.24 -9.13
N THR A 456 9.53 4.51 -8.22
CA THR A 456 10.26 3.29 -8.58
C THR A 456 9.32 2.21 -9.11
N MET A 457 8.15 2.03 -8.49
CA MET A 457 7.09 1.13 -8.96
C MET A 457 6.58 1.54 -10.35
N LEU A 458 6.23 2.82 -10.52
CA LEU A 458 5.76 3.39 -11.79
C LEU A 458 6.82 3.26 -12.88
N PHE A 459 8.10 3.49 -12.56
CA PHE A 459 9.22 3.30 -13.49
C PHE A 459 9.25 1.87 -14.04
N PHE A 460 9.07 0.85 -13.20
CA PHE A 460 9.04 -0.52 -13.68
C PHE A 460 7.80 -0.81 -14.54
N ALA A 461 6.64 -0.24 -14.23
CA ALA A 461 5.47 -0.35 -15.09
C ALA A 461 5.70 0.31 -16.46
N LEU A 462 6.22 1.53 -16.49
CA LEU A 462 6.58 2.24 -17.72
C LEU A 462 7.65 1.48 -18.53
N ARG A 463 8.60 0.81 -17.86
CA ARG A 463 9.59 -0.04 -18.53
C ARG A 463 8.95 -1.17 -19.32
N GLU A 464 7.99 -1.86 -18.74
CA GLU A 464 7.31 -2.96 -19.45
C GLU A 464 6.48 -2.44 -20.64
N MET A 465 5.83 -1.26 -20.50
CA MET A 465 5.17 -0.57 -21.62
C MET A 465 6.17 -0.17 -22.72
N TYR A 466 7.27 0.43 -22.35
CA TYR A 466 8.32 0.91 -23.25
C TYR A 466 8.84 -0.23 -24.16
N TRP A 467 9.05 -1.40 -23.58
CA TRP A 467 9.53 -2.59 -24.30
C TRP A 467 8.41 -3.45 -24.90
N GLY A 468 7.15 -3.02 -24.78
CA GLY A 468 5.99 -3.72 -25.36
C GLY A 468 5.66 -5.05 -24.71
N ARG A 469 6.01 -5.22 -23.46
CA ARG A 469 5.75 -6.44 -22.71
C ARG A 469 4.42 -6.36 -21.98
N TRP A 470 3.38 -6.33 -22.78
CA TRP A 470 2.01 -6.08 -22.30
C TRP A 470 1.55 -7.04 -21.20
N ARG A 471 1.97 -8.30 -21.27
CA ARG A 471 1.64 -9.27 -20.21
C ARG A 471 2.25 -8.87 -18.87
N ARG A 472 3.55 -8.54 -18.84
CA ARG A 472 4.22 -8.08 -17.62
C ARG A 472 3.74 -6.70 -17.18
N PHE A 473 3.43 -5.84 -18.13
CA PHE A 473 2.76 -4.58 -17.83
C PHE A 473 1.42 -4.84 -17.15
N GLY A 474 0.61 -5.80 -17.62
CA GLY A 474 -0.63 -6.20 -16.96
C GLY A 474 -0.41 -6.59 -15.49
N THR A 475 0.62 -7.38 -15.15
CA THR A 475 0.94 -7.67 -13.75
C THR A 475 1.43 -6.42 -12.99
N ALA A 476 2.27 -5.57 -13.60
CA ALA A 476 2.76 -4.34 -13.00
C ALA A 476 1.65 -3.29 -12.80
N LEU A 477 0.56 -3.39 -13.52
CA LEU A 477 -0.61 -2.52 -13.37
C LEU A 477 -1.35 -2.77 -12.04
N LEU A 478 -1.35 -4.02 -11.53
CA LEU A 478 -2.07 -4.35 -10.29
C LEU A 478 -1.57 -3.53 -9.07
N PRO A 479 -0.26 -3.41 -8.77
CA PRO A 479 0.20 -2.51 -7.72
C PRO A 479 -0.08 -1.02 -8.01
N VAL A 480 -0.12 -0.59 -9.27
CA VAL A 480 -0.51 0.80 -9.62
C VAL A 480 -1.99 1.05 -9.27
N LEU A 481 -2.87 0.09 -9.60
CA LEU A 481 -4.29 0.17 -9.25
C LEU A 481 -4.50 0.12 -7.74
N LEU A 482 -3.75 -0.74 -7.04
CA LEU A 482 -3.78 -0.78 -5.57
C LEU A 482 -3.35 0.56 -4.97
N TRP A 483 -2.29 1.18 -5.49
CA TRP A 483 -1.88 2.53 -5.09
C TRP A 483 -3.00 3.55 -5.31
N GLY A 484 -3.68 3.50 -6.46
CA GLY A 484 -4.85 4.34 -6.73
C GLY A 484 -5.95 4.21 -5.66
N THR A 485 -6.20 2.99 -5.15
CA THR A 485 -7.17 2.81 -4.06
C THR A 485 -6.70 3.38 -2.72
N PHE A 486 -5.40 3.43 -2.47
CA PHE A 486 -4.86 4.01 -1.24
C PHE A 486 -4.92 5.54 -1.24
N LEU A 487 -4.87 6.17 -2.43
CA LEU A 487 -5.08 7.62 -2.54
C LEU A 487 -6.47 8.05 -2.02
N LEU A 488 -7.47 7.15 -2.07
CA LEU A 488 -8.82 7.40 -1.57
C LEU A 488 -8.95 7.25 -0.05
N GLY A 489 -7.86 6.89 0.64
CA GLY A 489 -7.87 6.66 2.08
C GLY A 489 -7.85 7.94 2.92
N PRO A 490 -8.12 7.81 4.23
CA PRO A 490 -8.23 8.95 5.15
C PRO A 490 -6.90 9.62 5.49
N VAL A 491 -5.80 8.93 5.31
CA VAL A 491 -4.45 9.38 5.66
C VAL A 491 -3.41 8.65 4.84
N MET A 492 -2.29 9.31 4.54
CA MET A 492 -1.14 8.70 3.86
C MET A 492 -0.12 8.24 4.90
N ALA A 493 -0.37 7.08 5.53
CA ALA A 493 0.53 6.51 6.52
C ALA A 493 1.69 5.73 5.88
N GLY A 494 2.88 5.79 6.50
CA GLY A 494 4.06 5.09 5.99
C GLY A 494 3.89 3.57 5.88
N ARG A 495 3.07 2.96 6.76
CA ARG A 495 2.74 1.53 6.65
C ARG A 495 2.03 1.14 5.34
N TYR A 496 1.31 2.07 4.70
CA TYR A 496 0.59 1.81 3.45
C TYR A 496 1.51 1.70 2.23
N ILE A 497 2.75 2.16 2.33
CA ILE A 497 3.73 1.98 1.27
C ILE A 497 4.32 0.55 1.25
N TYR A 498 4.17 -0.20 2.34
CA TYR A 498 4.84 -1.48 2.53
C TYR A 498 4.54 -2.54 1.45
N PRO A 499 3.31 -2.74 0.98
CA PRO A 499 3.03 -3.67 -0.11
C PRO A 499 3.78 -3.34 -1.40
N PHE A 500 4.02 -2.06 -1.68
CA PHE A 500 4.77 -1.63 -2.87
C PHE A 500 6.26 -1.91 -2.70
N VAL A 501 6.82 -1.72 -1.51
CA VAL A 501 8.18 -2.16 -1.18
C VAL A 501 8.33 -3.66 -1.43
N CYS A 502 7.39 -4.48 -0.95
CA CYS A 502 7.38 -5.92 -1.17
C CYS A 502 7.30 -6.29 -2.66
N ALA A 503 6.62 -5.49 -3.47
CA ALA A 503 6.48 -5.71 -4.91
C ALA A 503 7.75 -5.35 -5.71
N LEU A 504 8.62 -4.44 -5.22
CA LEU A 504 9.77 -3.94 -5.98
C LEU A 504 10.68 -5.03 -6.54
N PRO A 505 11.09 -6.07 -5.80
CA PRO A 505 11.95 -7.13 -6.35
C PRO A 505 11.30 -7.89 -7.50
N VAL A 506 9.97 -8.10 -7.44
CA VAL A 506 9.20 -8.77 -8.49
C VAL A 506 9.14 -7.91 -9.74
N LEU A 507 8.87 -6.63 -9.57
CA LEU A 507 8.80 -5.66 -10.67
C LEU A 507 10.19 -5.43 -11.29
N ALA A 508 11.24 -5.35 -10.47
CA ALA A 508 12.62 -5.19 -10.93
C ALA A 508 13.15 -6.40 -11.71
N ALA A 509 12.65 -7.60 -11.43
CA ALA A 509 13.07 -8.84 -12.04
C ALA A 509 12.85 -8.82 -13.57
N ARG A 510 13.89 -9.14 -14.34
CA ARG A 510 13.83 -9.16 -15.81
C ARG A 510 13.67 -10.59 -16.28
N PRO A 511 12.82 -10.85 -17.31
CA PRO A 511 12.74 -12.19 -17.88
C PRO A 511 14.10 -12.60 -18.47
N GLY A 512 14.43 -13.88 -18.32
CA GLY A 512 15.53 -14.48 -19.04
C GLY A 512 15.19 -14.54 -20.54
N ARG A 513 16.20 -14.37 -21.41
CA ARG A 513 16.05 -14.75 -22.82
C ARG A 513 15.96 -16.28 -22.93
N SER A 514 14.99 -16.80 -23.68
CA SER A 514 15.13 -18.16 -24.18
C SER A 514 16.29 -18.19 -25.20
N VAL A 515 17.01 -19.29 -25.22
CA VAL A 515 18.11 -19.51 -26.19
C VAL A 515 17.63 -19.31 -27.64
N LYS A 516 16.33 -19.59 -27.91
CA LYS A 516 15.67 -19.38 -29.21
C LYS A 516 15.45 -17.91 -29.59
N GLU A 517 15.25 -17.01 -28.63
CA GLU A 517 15.10 -15.56 -28.90
C GLU A 517 16.48 -14.89 -29.07
N ALA A 518 17.50 -15.41 -28.39
CA ALA A 518 18.87 -14.92 -28.58
C ALA A 518 19.39 -15.18 -30.00
N ALA A 519 19.01 -16.32 -30.61
CA ALA A 519 19.39 -16.70 -31.96
C ALA A 519 18.64 -15.95 -33.07
N ARG A 520 17.57 -15.22 -32.79
CA ARG A 520 16.79 -14.44 -33.78
C ARG A 520 17.22 -12.97 -33.92
N HIS A 521 18.06 -12.49 -33.03
CA HIS A 521 18.50 -11.07 -32.97
C HIS A 521 20.03 -10.89 -32.83
N GLY A 522 20.81 -11.94 -32.97
CA GLY A 522 22.25 -11.93 -33.27
C GLY A 522 22.43 -12.22 -34.74
#